data_2b0a940aaf684f9ad7d4ca60ad16a29e
#
_entry.id   2b0a940aaf684f9ad7d4ca60ad16a29e
#
_cell.length_a   1.000
_cell.length_b   1.000
_cell.length_c   1.000
_cell.angle_alpha   90.00
_cell.angle_beta   90.00
_cell.angle_gamma   90.00
#
_symmetry.space_group_name_H-M   'P 1'
#
loop_
_entity.id
_entity.type
_entity.pdbx_description
1 polymer ?
#
loop_
_entity_poly.entity_id
_entity_poly.type
_entity_poly.pdbx_seq_one_letter_code
_entity_poly.pdbx_strand_id
1 'polypeptide(L)'
;MFSFRTTRLEDQLDKALMDGKVGCFCTQNCWDTSSDRYMYQIFAERGNLEKLFQPEDAELTPGTNHIHFDSESLRGLNAVVVEIQDVGVRYFNYMKDVMRLMMILSVMDEPPALYVVDHLNPAGRVVEGTVPIVDCEQFVPRVAHRHGLTIGELCNMFYSEISARFPLHVISAAAQDYNKDLLPWTIAPASDIPGMFTCYMYSGGGLWNNTNITPAIGTARPYEYFGAPFITHGPYDRVPVPEGVLMRPCSFKPSAGQYAGEVCFGYQIMLTPGVQYHSLLHTLQLVRYFKDIYPQFTVTEGFHHKLADEKLEAYLNGEISFQEAKEHVKLEEQKWIRKAKRFTLYDDQPYRMK
;
A
#
# COMPACT_ATOMS: atom_id res chain seq x y z
N MET A 1 8.85 17.85 20.34
CA MET A 1 7.81 17.40 21.27
C MET A 1 6.85 16.54 20.47
N PHE A 2 6.91 15.24 20.66
CA PHE A 2 6.10 14.30 19.90
C PHE A 2 4.64 14.45 20.30
N SER A 3 3.78 14.76 19.35
CA SER A 3 2.34 14.75 19.56
C SER A 3 1.85 13.33 19.22
N PHE A 4 1.89 12.43 20.19
CA PHE A 4 1.01 11.28 20.15
C PHE A 4 -0.44 11.76 20.07
N ARG A 5 -1.37 10.92 19.60
CA ARG A 5 -2.80 11.22 19.69
C ARG A 5 -3.08 11.80 21.08
N THR A 6 -3.45 13.04 21.14
CA THR A 6 -3.73 13.74 22.42
C THR A 6 -5.08 13.30 23.01
N THR A 7 -5.92 12.67 22.19
CA THR A 7 -7.21 12.09 22.58
C THR A 7 -7.17 10.59 22.31
N ARG A 8 -7.67 9.80 23.26
CA ARG A 8 -7.83 8.37 23.06
C ARG A 8 -8.75 8.14 21.88
N LEU A 9 -8.50 7.08 21.12
CA LEU A 9 -9.34 6.71 20.00
C LEU A 9 -10.81 6.51 20.43
N GLU A 10 -11.01 5.91 21.61
CA GLU A 10 -12.33 5.74 22.24
C GLU A 10 -13.12 7.05 22.38
N ASP A 11 -12.44 8.16 22.67
CA ASP A 11 -13.07 9.46 22.86
C ASP A 11 -13.56 10.10 21.54
N GLN A 12 -13.11 9.53 20.40
CA GLN A 12 -13.51 9.97 19.07
C GLN A 12 -14.66 9.16 18.49
N LEU A 13 -15.04 8.06 19.17
CA LEU A 13 -16.15 7.20 18.74
C LEU A 13 -17.47 7.76 19.28
N ASP A 14 -18.49 7.81 18.44
CA ASP A 14 -19.78 8.28 18.88
C ASP A 14 -20.50 7.23 19.77
N LYS A 15 -21.50 7.71 20.55
CA LYS A 15 -22.24 6.87 21.49
C LYS A 15 -23.00 5.73 20.76
N ALA A 16 -23.51 5.99 19.57
CA ALA A 16 -24.28 4.99 18.84
C ALA A 16 -23.39 3.80 18.43
N LEU A 17 -22.14 4.07 18.05
CA LEU A 17 -21.16 3.04 17.79
C LEU A 17 -20.82 2.23 19.05
N MET A 18 -20.69 2.92 20.19
CA MET A 18 -20.29 2.29 21.45
C MET A 18 -21.38 1.44 22.10
N ASP A 19 -22.64 1.68 21.77
CA ASP A 19 -23.80 0.93 22.31
C ASP A 19 -24.34 -0.12 21.34
N GLY A 20 -23.90 -0.15 20.09
CA GLY A 20 -24.39 -1.03 19.03
C GLY A 20 -23.56 -2.31 18.86
N LYS A 21 -24.08 -3.24 18.05
CA LYS A 21 -23.34 -4.43 17.59
C LYS A 21 -22.32 -4.05 16.53
N VAL A 22 -21.04 -4.31 16.78
CA VAL A 22 -19.93 -3.87 15.95
C VAL A 22 -19.23 -5.06 15.28
N GLY A 23 -18.99 -4.94 13.98
CA GLY A 23 -17.97 -5.69 13.27
C GLY A 23 -16.67 -4.87 13.21
N CYS A 24 -15.53 -5.48 13.47
CA CYS A 24 -14.24 -4.80 13.40
C CYS A 24 -13.36 -5.47 12.35
N PHE A 25 -12.80 -4.68 11.41
CA PHE A 25 -11.77 -5.10 10.47
C PHE A 25 -10.50 -4.33 10.78
N CYS A 26 -9.51 -5.02 11.33
CA CYS A 26 -8.25 -4.41 11.72
C CYS A 26 -7.07 -5.32 11.46
N THR A 27 -5.90 -4.71 11.39
CA THR A 27 -4.60 -5.38 11.19
C THR A 27 -3.70 -5.16 12.39
N GLN A 28 -2.72 -6.07 12.59
CA GLN A 28 -1.81 -6.02 13.75
C GLN A 28 -0.95 -4.74 13.83
N ASN A 29 -0.82 -4.01 12.75
CA ASN A 29 -0.10 -2.74 12.70
C ASN A 29 -0.91 -1.53 13.18
N CYS A 30 -2.17 -1.73 13.52
CA CYS A 30 -3.08 -0.70 14.02
C CYS A 30 -3.23 -0.74 15.55
N TRP A 31 -2.19 -1.15 16.26
CA TRP A 31 -2.18 -1.10 17.71
C TRP A 31 -2.09 0.35 18.20
N ASP A 32 -3.08 0.79 18.96
CA ASP A 32 -3.11 2.15 19.49
C ASP A 32 -2.20 2.28 20.72
N THR A 33 -1.08 2.97 20.55
CA THR A 33 -0.10 3.21 21.62
C THR A 33 -0.62 4.08 22.74
N SER A 34 -1.70 4.83 22.54
CA SER A 34 -2.28 5.71 23.57
C SER A 34 -3.18 4.97 24.54
N SER A 35 -3.88 3.94 24.07
CA SER A 35 -4.76 3.09 24.87
C SER A 35 -4.18 1.72 25.20
N ASP A 36 -3.02 1.38 24.62
CA ASP A 36 -2.34 0.09 24.80
C ASP A 36 -3.17 -1.08 24.30
N ARG A 37 -3.92 -0.91 23.19
CA ARG A 37 -4.92 -1.86 22.67
C ARG A 37 -5.10 -1.77 21.16
N TYR A 38 -5.67 -2.85 20.63
CA TYR A 38 -6.32 -2.84 19.32
C TYR A 38 -7.77 -2.37 19.44
N MET A 39 -8.30 -1.79 18.40
CA MET A 39 -9.69 -1.35 18.32
C MET A 39 -10.68 -2.46 18.68
N TYR A 40 -10.48 -3.67 18.18
CA TYR A 40 -11.38 -4.80 18.46
C TYR A 40 -11.41 -5.18 19.96
N GLN A 41 -10.32 -4.97 20.70
CA GLN A 41 -10.25 -5.25 22.13
C GLN A 41 -11.14 -4.26 22.91
N ILE A 42 -11.22 -3.02 22.49
CA ILE A 42 -12.10 -2.01 23.07
C ILE A 42 -13.56 -2.46 22.98
N PHE A 43 -13.99 -2.92 21.80
CA PHE A 43 -15.36 -3.42 21.61
C PHE A 43 -15.60 -4.75 22.32
N ALA A 44 -14.62 -5.65 22.37
CA ALA A 44 -14.75 -6.92 23.10
C ALA A 44 -14.91 -6.71 24.60
N GLU A 45 -14.14 -5.82 25.22
CA GLU A 45 -14.25 -5.48 26.64
C GLU A 45 -15.59 -4.82 27.00
N ARG A 46 -16.18 -4.09 26.07
CA ARG A 46 -17.53 -3.51 26.21
C ARG A 46 -18.66 -4.52 25.99
N GLY A 47 -18.34 -5.67 25.43
CA GLY A 47 -19.31 -6.73 25.13
C GLY A 47 -20.15 -6.47 23.88
N ASN A 48 -19.73 -5.54 23.00
CA ASN A 48 -20.45 -5.20 21.77
C ASN A 48 -19.71 -5.61 20.47
N LEU A 49 -18.53 -6.25 20.56
CA LEU A 49 -17.88 -6.87 19.41
C LEU A 49 -18.67 -8.12 18.99
N GLU A 50 -19.33 -8.06 17.85
CA GLU A 50 -20.07 -9.19 17.30
C GLU A 50 -19.22 -10.03 16.34
N LYS A 51 -18.35 -9.38 15.55
CA LYS A 51 -17.49 -10.03 14.56
C LYS A 51 -16.12 -9.36 14.45
N LEU A 52 -15.08 -10.17 14.33
CA LEU A 52 -13.73 -9.74 13.99
C LEU A 52 -13.39 -10.24 12.59
N PHE A 53 -13.21 -9.30 11.65
CA PHE A 53 -12.75 -9.56 10.30
C PHE A 53 -11.25 -9.36 10.24
N GLN A 54 -10.55 -10.29 9.58
CA GLN A 54 -9.08 -10.26 9.48
C GLN A 54 -8.65 -10.55 8.04
N PRO A 55 -7.58 -9.91 7.54
CA PRO A 55 -6.94 -10.32 6.29
C PRO A 55 -6.36 -11.73 6.40
N GLU A 56 -6.27 -12.44 5.28
CA GLU A 56 -5.71 -13.81 5.25
C GLU A 56 -4.26 -13.90 5.70
N ASP A 57 -3.50 -12.81 5.52
CA ASP A 57 -2.05 -12.72 5.80
C ASP A 57 -1.71 -11.99 7.10
N ALA A 58 -2.70 -11.58 7.88
CA ALA A 58 -2.52 -10.78 9.08
C ALA A 58 -3.39 -11.24 10.25
N GLU A 59 -3.19 -12.48 10.69
CA GLU A 59 -3.94 -13.07 11.81
C GLU A 59 -3.60 -12.37 13.13
N LEU A 60 -4.62 -11.74 13.76
CA LEU A 60 -4.49 -11.05 15.04
C LEU A 60 -4.63 -12.00 16.24
N THR A 61 -5.44 -13.03 16.09
CA THR A 61 -5.73 -14.01 17.15
C THR A 61 -5.65 -15.42 16.59
N PRO A 62 -4.87 -16.32 17.21
CA PRO A 62 -4.74 -17.69 16.73
C PRO A 62 -6.09 -18.41 16.63
N GLY A 63 -6.34 -19.09 15.52
CA GLY A 63 -7.52 -19.91 15.31
C GLY A 63 -8.80 -19.15 15.02
N THR A 64 -8.75 -17.86 14.75
CA THR A 64 -9.91 -17.14 14.20
C THR A 64 -10.02 -17.41 12.70
N ASN A 65 -11.21 -17.81 12.28
CA ASN A 65 -11.48 -17.99 10.85
C ASN A 65 -11.40 -16.63 10.13
N HIS A 66 -10.74 -16.62 8.98
CA HIS A 66 -10.79 -15.47 8.09
C HIS A 66 -12.24 -15.30 7.62
N ILE A 67 -12.84 -14.18 8.00
CA ILE A 67 -14.24 -13.89 7.63
C ILE A 67 -14.21 -13.03 6.39
N HIS A 68 -14.69 -13.60 5.27
CA HIS A 68 -14.92 -12.81 4.08
C HIS A 68 -16.12 -11.89 4.29
N PHE A 69 -16.04 -10.67 3.76
CA PHE A 69 -17.18 -9.77 3.72
C PHE A 69 -18.22 -10.30 2.73
N ASP A 70 -19.41 -10.52 3.23
CA ASP A 70 -20.63 -10.78 2.47
C ASP A 70 -21.84 -10.18 3.19
N SER A 71 -22.98 -10.12 2.52
CA SER A 71 -24.18 -9.52 3.10
C SER A 71 -24.72 -10.29 4.33
N GLU A 72 -24.43 -11.58 4.45
CA GLU A 72 -24.85 -12.39 5.59
C GLU A 72 -23.97 -12.08 6.82
N SER A 73 -22.65 -11.98 6.62
CA SER A 73 -21.72 -11.67 7.70
C SER A 73 -21.91 -10.26 8.27
N LEU A 74 -22.48 -9.34 7.48
CA LEU A 74 -22.76 -7.95 7.88
C LEU A 74 -24.15 -7.73 8.44
N ARG A 75 -25.07 -8.71 8.26
CA ARG A 75 -26.45 -8.58 8.71
C ARG A 75 -26.57 -8.47 10.23
N GLY A 76 -27.36 -7.50 10.68
CA GLY A 76 -27.62 -7.27 12.10
C GLY A 76 -26.53 -6.52 12.85
N LEU A 77 -25.45 -6.13 12.17
CA LEU A 77 -24.49 -5.18 12.71
C LEU A 77 -25.07 -3.76 12.65
N ASN A 78 -24.77 -2.96 13.66
CA ASN A 78 -25.07 -1.52 13.65
C ASN A 78 -23.96 -0.75 12.93
N ALA A 79 -22.72 -1.21 13.07
CA ALA A 79 -21.58 -0.58 12.45
C ALA A 79 -20.48 -1.61 12.08
N VAL A 80 -19.67 -1.25 11.10
CA VAL A 80 -18.37 -1.87 10.83
C VAL A 80 -17.29 -0.82 11.02
N VAL A 81 -16.31 -1.12 11.86
CA VAL A 81 -15.13 -0.27 12.07
C VAL A 81 -13.97 -0.87 11.33
N VAL A 82 -13.37 -0.07 10.47
CA VAL A 82 -12.16 -0.43 9.70
C VAL A 82 -10.98 0.35 10.26
N GLU A 83 -9.96 -0.36 10.70
CA GLU A 83 -8.67 0.20 11.09
C GLU A 83 -7.56 -0.65 10.49
N ILE A 84 -7.03 -0.19 9.39
CA ILE A 84 -5.95 -0.85 8.64
C ILE A 84 -4.84 0.15 8.32
N GLN A 85 -3.62 -0.33 8.13
CA GLN A 85 -2.51 0.46 7.62
C GLN A 85 -2.21 0.06 6.19
N ASP A 86 -2.47 0.96 5.25
CA ASP A 86 -2.07 0.82 3.85
C ASP A 86 -0.60 1.24 3.64
N VAL A 87 -0.03 0.85 2.51
CA VAL A 87 1.35 1.18 2.13
C VAL A 87 1.43 2.18 0.97
N GLY A 88 0.30 2.71 0.54
CA GLY A 88 0.21 3.76 -0.48
C GLY A 88 0.26 3.28 -1.93
N VAL A 89 0.11 1.97 -2.18
CA VAL A 89 0.22 1.37 -3.52
C VAL A 89 -1.01 0.55 -3.86
N ARG A 90 -1.58 0.74 -5.07
CA ARG A 90 -2.86 0.18 -5.48
C ARG A 90 -2.98 -1.34 -5.42
N TYR A 91 -1.89 -2.08 -5.47
CA TYR A 91 -1.88 -3.55 -5.41
C TYR A 91 -1.54 -4.12 -4.03
N PHE A 92 -1.60 -3.30 -2.98
CA PHE A 92 -1.59 -3.75 -1.61
C PHE A 92 -3.00 -4.19 -1.18
N ASN A 93 -3.11 -5.33 -0.49
CA ASN A 93 -4.38 -6.06 -0.42
C ASN A 93 -5.45 -5.42 0.46
N TYR A 94 -5.10 -4.78 1.57
CA TYR A 94 -6.10 -4.37 2.58
C TYR A 94 -7.12 -3.36 2.05
N MET A 95 -6.70 -2.39 1.25
CA MET A 95 -7.62 -1.41 0.69
C MET A 95 -8.62 -2.03 -0.28
N LYS A 96 -8.23 -3.11 -0.96
CA LYS A 96 -9.12 -3.88 -1.84
C LYS A 96 -10.27 -4.53 -1.06
N ASP A 97 -9.99 -5.05 0.14
CA ASP A 97 -11.01 -5.61 1.02
C ASP A 97 -11.98 -4.54 1.52
N VAL A 98 -11.48 -3.35 1.85
CA VAL A 98 -12.32 -2.20 2.23
C VAL A 98 -13.24 -1.79 1.08
N MET A 99 -12.74 -1.75 -0.16
CA MET A 99 -13.58 -1.47 -1.32
C MET A 99 -14.67 -2.51 -1.52
N ARG A 100 -14.31 -3.79 -1.41
CA ARG A 100 -15.28 -4.89 -1.48
C ARG A 100 -16.37 -4.72 -0.41
N LEU A 101 -15.98 -4.41 0.82
CA LEU A 101 -16.92 -4.08 1.89
C LEU A 101 -17.87 -2.93 1.47
N MET A 102 -17.32 -1.83 0.97
CA MET A 102 -18.12 -0.68 0.54
C MET A 102 -19.09 -1.02 -0.60
N MET A 103 -18.69 -1.87 -1.54
CA MET A 103 -19.56 -2.34 -2.62
C MET A 103 -20.72 -3.20 -2.05
N ILE A 104 -20.44 -4.08 -1.11
CA ILE A 104 -21.47 -4.89 -0.45
C ILE A 104 -22.45 -3.99 0.29
N LEU A 105 -21.95 -3.05 1.10
CA LEU A 105 -22.80 -2.09 1.83
C LEU A 105 -23.70 -1.27 0.90
N SER A 106 -23.20 -0.94 -0.30
CA SER A 106 -23.96 -0.12 -1.27
C SER A 106 -25.19 -0.81 -1.85
N VAL A 107 -25.27 -2.15 -1.78
CA VAL A 107 -26.36 -2.95 -2.33
C VAL A 107 -27.24 -3.60 -1.25
N MET A 108 -26.91 -3.41 0.04
CA MET A 108 -27.74 -3.89 1.15
C MET A 108 -28.94 -2.97 1.37
N ASP A 109 -30.10 -3.54 1.72
CA ASP A 109 -31.30 -2.76 2.08
C ASP A 109 -31.13 -1.99 3.40
N GLU A 110 -30.51 -2.63 4.40
CA GLU A 110 -30.22 -2.07 5.72
C GLU A 110 -28.72 -2.22 6.03
N PRO A 111 -27.86 -1.39 5.41
CA PRO A 111 -26.43 -1.49 5.63
C PRO A 111 -26.03 -0.94 7.01
N PRO A 112 -25.10 -1.60 7.73
CA PRO A 112 -24.46 -0.99 8.88
C PRO A 112 -23.71 0.29 8.50
N ALA A 113 -23.51 1.19 9.45
CA ALA A 113 -22.65 2.34 9.26
C ALA A 113 -21.18 1.90 9.13
N LEU A 114 -20.43 2.52 8.23
CA LEU A 114 -19.00 2.29 8.06
C LEU A 114 -18.20 3.38 8.75
N TYR A 115 -17.39 3.00 9.71
CA TYR A 115 -16.41 3.87 10.37
C TYR A 115 -15.02 3.51 9.90
N VAL A 116 -14.27 4.48 9.39
CA VAL A 116 -12.90 4.30 8.94
C VAL A 116 -11.98 5.09 9.86
N VAL A 117 -11.14 4.41 10.61
CA VAL A 117 -10.07 5.04 11.39
C VAL A 117 -8.92 5.33 10.45
N ASP A 118 -8.75 6.60 10.15
CA ASP A 118 -7.76 7.01 9.15
C ASP A 118 -6.34 7.00 9.70
N HIS A 119 -5.41 6.60 8.87
CA HIS A 119 -3.98 6.59 9.13
C HIS A 119 -3.23 7.30 8.03
N LEU A 120 -2.06 7.85 8.38
CA LEU A 120 -1.17 8.48 7.42
C LEU A 120 -0.70 7.48 6.37
N ASN A 121 -0.61 7.92 5.13
CA ASN A 121 0.02 7.13 4.08
C ASN A 121 1.55 7.11 4.29
N PRO A 122 2.16 5.94 4.58
CA PRO A 122 3.60 5.86 4.87
C PRO A 122 4.46 6.17 3.66
N ALA A 123 3.91 6.03 2.44
CA ALA A 123 4.55 6.46 1.21
C ALA A 123 4.37 7.97 0.92
N GLY A 124 3.68 8.70 1.79
CA GLY A 124 3.43 10.15 1.66
C GLY A 124 2.50 10.53 0.53
N ARG A 125 2.57 11.81 0.11
CA ARG A 125 1.70 12.40 -0.92
C ARG A 125 2.25 12.28 -2.35
N VAL A 126 3.39 11.66 -2.53
CA VAL A 126 3.96 11.47 -3.88
C VAL A 126 3.10 10.49 -4.66
N VAL A 127 2.83 10.84 -5.89
CA VAL A 127 2.08 10.01 -6.84
C VAL A 127 3.04 9.41 -7.84
N GLU A 128 2.83 8.15 -8.18
CA GLU A 128 3.57 7.47 -9.26
C GLU A 128 2.62 6.67 -10.15
N GLY A 129 2.89 6.74 -11.44
CA GLY A 129 2.29 5.87 -12.43
C GLY A 129 0.88 6.27 -12.86
N THR A 130 0.22 5.34 -13.51
CA THR A 130 -1.01 5.55 -14.25
C THR A 130 -2.22 4.96 -13.53
N VAL A 131 -3.41 5.40 -13.93
CA VAL A 131 -4.68 4.85 -13.46
C VAL A 131 -5.13 3.79 -14.46
N PRO A 132 -5.37 2.53 -14.03
CA PRO A 132 -5.81 1.49 -14.94
C PRO A 132 -7.20 1.79 -15.49
N ILE A 133 -7.38 1.48 -16.79
CA ILE A 133 -8.66 1.65 -17.49
C ILE A 133 -9.58 0.47 -17.19
N VAL A 134 -9.00 -0.71 -16.93
CA VAL A 134 -9.74 -1.95 -16.68
C VAL A 134 -9.77 -2.26 -15.18
N ASP A 135 -10.88 -2.82 -14.73
CA ASP A 135 -10.96 -3.36 -13.37
C ASP A 135 -10.24 -4.71 -13.31
N CYS A 136 -9.48 -4.93 -12.26
CA CYS A 136 -8.73 -6.15 -12.03
C CYS A 136 -8.84 -6.57 -10.56
N GLU A 137 -9.02 -7.85 -10.30
CA GLU A 137 -9.09 -8.36 -8.93
C GLU A 137 -7.78 -8.24 -8.15
N GLN A 138 -6.67 -8.01 -8.85
CA GLN A 138 -5.34 -7.97 -8.24
C GLN A 138 -4.95 -6.60 -7.66
N PHE A 139 -5.75 -5.55 -7.87
CA PHE A 139 -5.46 -4.21 -7.38
C PHE A 139 -6.73 -3.39 -7.15
N VAL A 140 -6.57 -2.28 -6.44
CA VAL A 140 -7.63 -1.27 -6.24
C VAL A 140 -7.89 -0.57 -7.56
N PRO A 141 -9.11 -0.68 -8.16
CA PRO A 141 -9.41 -0.12 -9.46
C PRO A 141 -9.45 1.43 -9.43
N ARG A 142 -9.18 2.05 -10.58
CA ARG A 142 -9.28 3.50 -10.81
C ARG A 142 -8.41 4.37 -9.90
N VAL A 143 -7.33 3.78 -9.37
CA VAL A 143 -6.37 4.44 -8.48
C VAL A 143 -4.99 4.44 -9.14
N ALA A 144 -4.23 5.52 -8.99
CA ALA A 144 -2.85 5.57 -9.47
C ALA A 144 -1.99 4.49 -8.80
N HIS A 145 -0.95 4.08 -9.47
CA HIS A 145 -0.04 3.02 -9.02
C HIS A 145 0.44 3.26 -7.58
N ARG A 146 0.98 4.45 -7.30
CA ARG A 146 1.17 5.01 -5.97
C ARG A 146 0.26 6.22 -5.83
N HIS A 147 -0.72 6.15 -4.94
CA HIS A 147 -1.88 7.04 -5.01
C HIS A 147 -1.77 8.34 -4.19
N GLY A 148 -0.93 8.37 -3.16
CA GLY A 148 -0.72 9.57 -2.33
C GLY A 148 -1.90 9.96 -1.43
N LEU A 149 -2.92 9.12 -1.28
CA LEU A 149 -4.08 9.35 -0.43
C LEU A 149 -4.01 8.50 0.85
N THR A 150 -4.67 8.92 1.91
CA THR A 150 -4.96 8.09 3.08
C THR A 150 -6.11 7.14 2.80
N ILE A 151 -6.34 6.18 3.69
CA ILE A 151 -7.44 5.22 3.58
C ILE A 151 -8.78 5.95 3.65
N GLY A 152 -8.94 6.89 4.57
CA GLY A 152 -10.16 7.69 4.69
C GLY A 152 -10.44 8.52 3.45
N GLU A 153 -9.41 9.11 2.84
CA GLU A 153 -9.52 9.86 1.59
C GLU A 153 -9.90 8.94 0.41
N LEU A 154 -9.32 7.74 0.32
CA LEU A 154 -9.72 6.72 -0.66
C LEU A 154 -11.18 6.29 -0.45
N CYS A 155 -11.60 6.04 0.77
CA CYS A 155 -12.99 5.68 1.08
C CYS A 155 -13.96 6.79 0.65
N ASN A 156 -13.66 8.07 0.92
CA ASN A 156 -14.47 9.19 0.45
C ASN A 156 -14.54 9.27 -1.08
N MET A 157 -13.43 9.01 -1.76
CA MET A 157 -13.39 8.97 -3.22
C MET A 157 -14.29 7.85 -3.75
N PHE A 158 -14.14 6.62 -3.26
CA PHE A 158 -14.95 5.49 -3.69
C PHE A 158 -16.42 5.68 -3.36
N TYR A 159 -16.75 6.20 -2.18
CA TYR A 159 -18.10 6.51 -1.78
C TYR A 159 -18.80 7.40 -2.82
N SER A 160 -18.09 8.43 -3.27
CA SER A 160 -18.58 9.33 -4.33
C SER A 160 -18.72 8.61 -5.69
N GLU A 161 -17.74 7.78 -6.06
CA GLU A 161 -17.71 7.09 -7.37
C GLU A 161 -18.81 6.04 -7.52
N ILE A 162 -19.08 5.27 -6.46
CA ILE A 162 -20.14 4.26 -6.47
C ILE A 162 -21.52 4.85 -6.13
N SER A 163 -21.62 6.16 -5.90
CA SER A 163 -22.85 6.85 -5.48
C SER A 163 -23.48 6.19 -4.26
N ALA A 164 -22.66 5.81 -3.28
CA ALA A 164 -23.09 5.11 -2.07
C ALA A 164 -24.06 5.93 -1.22
N ARG A 165 -24.88 5.24 -0.41
CA ARG A 165 -25.86 5.87 0.46
C ARG A 165 -25.83 5.37 1.90
N PHE A 166 -24.98 4.38 2.23
CA PHE A 166 -24.79 3.94 3.60
C PHE A 166 -24.09 5.04 4.41
N PRO A 167 -24.26 5.11 5.74
CA PRO A 167 -23.54 6.07 6.56
C PRO A 167 -22.05 5.80 6.55
N LEU A 168 -21.24 6.78 6.16
CA LEU A 168 -19.77 6.72 6.16
C LEU A 168 -19.22 7.77 7.12
N HIS A 169 -18.40 7.36 8.06
CA HIS A 169 -17.72 8.21 9.03
C HIS A 169 -16.19 7.98 8.94
N VAL A 170 -15.44 9.02 8.66
CA VAL A 170 -13.97 8.96 8.70
C VAL A 170 -13.51 9.60 10.00
N ILE A 171 -12.86 8.80 10.85
CA ILE A 171 -12.24 9.25 12.09
C ILE A 171 -10.85 9.75 11.73
N SER A 172 -10.67 11.06 11.83
CA SER A 172 -9.47 11.73 11.34
C SER A 172 -8.20 11.31 12.09
N ALA A 173 -7.12 11.17 11.36
CA ALA A 173 -5.76 11.06 11.88
C ALA A 173 -5.19 12.41 12.40
N ALA A 174 -6.03 13.40 12.64
CA ALA A 174 -5.68 14.82 12.85
C ALA A 174 -4.74 15.12 14.02
N ALA A 175 -4.56 14.20 14.95
CA ALA A 175 -3.56 14.34 16.00
C ALA A 175 -2.14 13.99 15.52
N GLN A 176 -2.01 13.44 14.32
CA GLN A 176 -0.74 13.09 13.74
C GLN A 176 -0.33 14.22 12.79
N ASP A 177 0.63 15.02 13.24
CA ASP A 177 1.17 16.06 12.40
C ASP A 177 2.09 15.46 11.35
N TYR A 178 1.67 15.48 10.09
CA TYR A 178 2.40 14.96 8.94
C TYR A 178 3.81 15.54 8.78
N ASN A 179 4.07 16.65 9.43
CA ASN A 179 5.27 17.44 9.21
C ASN A 179 6.29 17.36 10.33
N LYS A 180 5.99 16.68 11.42
CA LYS A 180 6.87 16.72 12.58
C LYS A 180 7.52 15.37 12.81
N ASP A 181 8.83 15.44 12.77
CA ASP A 181 9.78 14.44 13.24
C ASP A 181 9.27 12.99 13.15
N LEU A 182 9.47 12.44 11.98
CA LEU A 182 9.16 11.06 11.65
C LEU A 182 9.70 10.13 12.72
N LEU A 183 8.83 9.74 13.64
CA LEU A 183 9.10 8.50 14.34
C LEU A 183 9.16 7.39 13.31
N PRO A 184 10.20 6.56 13.32
CA PRO A 184 10.16 5.34 12.54
C PRO A 184 8.87 4.60 12.89
N TRP A 185 8.19 4.09 11.88
CA TRP A 185 7.02 3.24 12.09
C TRP A 185 7.45 2.06 12.96
N THR A 186 6.98 2.05 14.20
CA THR A 186 7.38 1.04 15.18
C THR A 186 6.75 -0.32 14.92
N ILE A 187 5.62 -0.33 14.21
CA ILE A 187 4.91 -1.54 13.82
C ILE A 187 4.90 -1.59 12.29
N ALA A 188 5.44 -2.65 11.75
CA ALA A 188 5.53 -2.84 10.31
C ALA A 188 4.13 -2.93 9.67
N PRO A 189 3.88 -2.28 8.52
CA PRO A 189 2.61 -2.40 7.80
C PRO A 189 2.30 -3.84 7.35
N ALA A 190 3.32 -4.60 7.01
CA ALA A 190 3.25 -6.02 6.71
C ALA A 190 4.56 -6.70 7.10
N SER A 191 4.57 -8.02 7.17
CA SER A 191 5.74 -8.82 7.59
C SER A 191 6.98 -8.58 6.73
N ASP A 192 6.79 -8.28 5.47
CA ASP A 192 7.84 -8.03 4.47
C ASP A 192 8.02 -6.54 4.13
N ILE A 193 7.30 -5.65 4.82
CA ILE A 193 7.43 -4.19 4.69
C ILE A 193 7.78 -3.60 6.05
N PRO A 194 9.06 -3.61 6.44
CA PRO A 194 9.49 -3.26 7.80
C PRO A 194 9.40 -1.78 8.15
N GLY A 195 9.16 -0.90 7.20
CA GLY A 195 9.09 0.52 7.50
C GLY A 195 8.77 1.43 6.31
N MET A 196 8.73 2.72 6.58
CA MET A 196 8.37 3.76 5.60
C MET A 196 9.25 3.75 4.35
N PHE A 197 10.55 3.56 4.51
CA PHE A 197 11.46 3.54 3.38
C PHE A 197 11.13 2.40 2.41
N THR A 198 10.77 1.24 2.96
CA THR A 198 10.30 0.10 2.16
C THR A 198 8.99 0.41 1.43
N CYS A 199 8.05 1.13 2.06
CA CYS A 199 6.83 1.59 1.38
C CYS A 199 7.16 2.48 0.15
N TYR A 200 8.19 3.30 0.28
CA TYR A 200 8.70 4.11 -0.84
C TYR A 200 9.25 3.27 -1.99
N MET A 201 9.98 2.20 -1.68
CA MET A 201 10.53 1.28 -2.67
C MET A 201 9.47 0.37 -3.27
N TYR A 202 8.44 0.04 -2.49
CA TYR A 202 7.44 -0.95 -2.85
C TYR A 202 6.62 -0.58 -4.09
N SER A 203 6.45 0.71 -4.40
CA SER A 203 5.71 1.15 -5.59
C SER A 203 6.23 0.49 -6.88
N GLY A 204 7.51 0.53 -7.12
CA GLY A 204 8.12 -0.22 -8.23
C GLY A 204 8.57 -1.62 -7.80
N GLY A 205 9.19 -1.73 -6.62
CA GLY A 205 9.76 -2.97 -6.10
C GLY A 205 8.78 -4.13 -5.97
N GLY A 206 7.51 -3.84 -5.71
CA GLY A 206 6.45 -4.86 -5.66
C GLY A 206 6.17 -5.55 -7.01
N LEU A 207 6.63 -4.99 -8.13
CA LEU A 207 6.56 -5.65 -9.44
C LEU A 207 7.53 -6.83 -9.54
N TRP A 208 8.64 -6.83 -8.78
CA TRP A 208 9.58 -7.95 -8.74
C TRP A 208 8.93 -9.26 -8.29
N ASN A 209 7.90 -9.22 -7.46
CA ASN A 209 7.13 -10.42 -7.05
C ASN A 209 6.53 -11.19 -8.23
N ASN A 210 6.44 -10.56 -9.40
CA ASN A 210 5.90 -11.14 -10.63
C ASN A 210 6.98 -11.34 -11.71
N THR A 211 8.23 -11.50 -11.28
CA THR A 211 9.39 -11.82 -12.12
C THR A 211 10.19 -12.95 -11.47
N ASN A 212 11.24 -13.41 -12.15
CA ASN A 212 12.24 -14.28 -11.56
C ASN A 212 13.44 -13.52 -10.95
N ILE A 213 13.23 -12.25 -10.57
CA ILE A 213 14.10 -11.47 -9.69
C ILE A 213 13.43 -11.38 -8.32
N THR A 214 14.08 -11.83 -7.28
CA THR A 214 13.54 -11.71 -5.92
C THR A 214 13.69 -10.28 -5.40
N PRO A 215 12.65 -9.69 -4.76
CA PRO A 215 12.75 -8.44 -4.03
C PRO A 215 13.38 -8.62 -2.64
N ALA A 216 14.11 -9.71 -2.43
CA ALA A 216 14.84 -10.02 -1.19
C ALA A 216 13.95 -10.15 0.06
N ILE A 217 12.73 -10.69 -0.08
CA ILE A 217 11.88 -11.05 1.05
C ILE A 217 12.64 -12.07 1.93
N GLY A 218 12.52 -11.91 3.25
CA GLY A 218 13.28 -12.71 4.20
C GLY A 218 14.73 -12.25 4.40
N THR A 219 15.03 -11.00 4.01
CA THR A 219 16.26 -10.29 4.39
C THR A 219 15.93 -9.11 5.31
N ALA A 220 16.95 -8.43 5.82
CA ALA A 220 16.75 -7.22 6.62
C ALA A 220 16.24 -6.00 5.80
N ARG A 221 16.25 -6.07 4.46
CA ARG A 221 15.90 -4.96 3.56
C ARG A 221 15.14 -5.41 2.32
N PRO A 222 13.94 -5.99 2.50
CA PRO A 222 13.08 -6.38 1.39
C PRO A 222 12.72 -5.14 0.54
N TYR A 223 12.62 -5.33 -0.77
CA TYR A 223 12.37 -4.30 -1.79
C TYR A 223 13.44 -3.22 -1.95
N GLU A 224 14.36 -3.09 -0.98
CA GLU A 224 15.57 -2.28 -1.13
C GLU A 224 16.70 -3.06 -1.81
N TYR A 225 16.73 -4.38 -1.62
CA TYR A 225 17.54 -5.33 -2.38
C TYR A 225 16.67 -6.00 -3.43
N PHE A 226 17.27 -6.32 -4.54
CA PHE A 226 16.67 -7.18 -5.55
C PHE A 226 17.77 -7.94 -6.31
N GLY A 227 17.47 -9.14 -6.75
CA GLY A 227 18.47 -9.96 -7.44
C GLY A 227 18.00 -11.38 -7.72
N ALA A 228 18.94 -12.17 -8.26
CA ALA A 228 18.70 -13.58 -8.57
C ALA A 228 20.03 -14.35 -8.59
N PRO A 229 20.02 -15.69 -8.50
CA PRO A 229 21.24 -16.50 -8.62
C PRO A 229 21.94 -16.37 -9.99
N PHE A 230 21.21 -16.05 -11.05
CA PHE A 230 21.75 -15.93 -12.41
C PHE A 230 22.35 -14.56 -12.72
N ILE A 231 22.19 -13.54 -11.88
CA ILE A 231 22.77 -12.23 -12.11
C ILE A 231 24.28 -12.30 -11.88
N THR A 232 25.03 -11.77 -12.82
CA THR A 232 26.49 -11.63 -12.73
C THR A 232 26.86 -10.16 -12.79
N HIS A 233 27.67 -9.70 -11.83
CA HIS A 233 28.21 -8.35 -11.84
C HIS A 233 29.50 -8.32 -12.68
N GLY A 234 29.49 -7.52 -13.74
CA GLY A 234 30.67 -7.24 -14.54
C GLY A 234 31.22 -5.83 -14.22
N PRO A 235 32.51 -5.61 -14.44
CA PRO A 235 33.13 -4.28 -14.21
C PRO A 235 32.59 -3.19 -15.15
N TYR A 236 31.80 -3.57 -16.15
CA TYR A 236 31.23 -2.67 -17.16
C TYR A 236 29.71 -2.63 -17.15
N ASP A 237 29.08 -3.18 -16.12
CA ASP A 237 27.62 -3.18 -16.01
C ASP A 237 27.09 -1.74 -15.96
N ARG A 238 26.30 -1.38 -16.97
CA ARG A 238 25.63 -0.08 -17.06
C ARG A 238 24.18 -0.21 -16.64
N VAL A 239 23.98 -0.59 -15.40
CA VAL A 239 22.61 -0.61 -14.82
C VAL A 239 22.04 0.80 -14.84
N PRO A 240 20.80 1.01 -15.27
CA PRO A 240 20.14 2.31 -15.19
C PRO A 240 20.12 2.82 -13.75
N VAL A 241 20.60 4.04 -13.54
CA VAL A 241 20.64 4.68 -12.21
C VAL A 241 20.11 6.10 -12.34
N PRO A 242 18.94 6.43 -11.79
CA PRO A 242 18.42 7.79 -11.78
C PRO A 242 19.30 8.75 -10.97
N GLU A 243 19.16 10.04 -11.23
CA GLU A 243 19.82 11.07 -10.44
C GLU A 243 19.43 10.98 -8.96
N GLY A 244 20.41 11.10 -8.05
CA GLY A 244 20.21 11.00 -6.61
C GLY A 244 20.00 9.58 -6.08
N VAL A 245 20.10 8.58 -6.93
CA VAL A 245 20.05 7.16 -6.56
C VAL A 245 21.45 6.56 -6.59
N LEU A 246 21.76 5.73 -5.62
CA LEU A 246 22.97 4.93 -5.59
C LEU A 246 22.58 3.45 -5.71
N MET A 247 23.24 2.76 -6.62
CA MET A 247 23.05 1.32 -6.84
C MET A 247 24.32 0.58 -6.41
N ARG A 248 24.27 -0.11 -5.27
CA ARG A 248 25.40 -0.88 -4.76
C ARG A 248 25.28 -2.34 -5.19
N PRO A 249 26.20 -2.90 -5.96
CA PRO A 249 26.27 -4.34 -6.20
C PRO A 249 26.41 -5.08 -4.88
N CYS A 250 25.64 -6.14 -4.68
CA CYS A 250 25.70 -6.94 -3.46
C CYS A 250 25.26 -8.37 -3.71
N SER A 251 25.60 -9.25 -2.78
CA SER A 251 25.01 -10.58 -2.66
C SER A 251 24.21 -10.68 -1.37
N PHE A 252 23.18 -11.49 -1.38
CA PHE A 252 22.34 -11.75 -0.23
C PHE A 252 21.74 -13.16 -0.32
N LYS A 253 21.23 -13.65 0.80
CA LYS A 253 20.60 -14.97 0.89
C LYS A 253 19.25 -14.82 1.58
N PRO A 254 18.13 -14.83 0.82
CA PRO A 254 16.80 -14.76 1.42
C PRO A 254 16.52 -15.94 2.34
N SER A 255 15.81 -15.72 3.45
CA SER A 255 15.32 -16.79 4.32
C SER A 255 13.91 -17.24 3.98
N ALA A 256 13.20 -16.46 3.14
CA ALA A 256 11.83 -16.73 2.72
C ALA A 256 11.61 -16.27 1.27
N GLY A 257 10.48 -16.68 0.68
CA GLY A 257 10.10 -16.30 -0.67
C GLY A 257 10.93 -16.99 -1.77
N GLN A 258 11.01 -16.33 -2.91
CA GLN A 258 11.77 -16.85 -4.05
C GLN A 258 13.27 -16.90 -3.73
N TYR A 259 13.91 -18.02 -4.08
CA TYR A 259 15.31 -18.34 -3.79
C TYR A 259 15.65 -18.43 -2.30
N ALA A 260 14.69 -18.79 -1.44
CA ALA A 260 14.95 -19.02 -0.03
C ALA A 260 16.09 -20.03 0.16
N GLY A 261 17.12 -19.63 0.90
CA GLY A 261 18.29 -20.47 1.14
C GLY A 261 19.36 -20.47 0.04
N GLU A 262 19.15 -19.80 -1.10
CA GLU A 262 20.11 -19.65 -2.18
C GLU A 262 20.84 -18.30 -2.12
N VAL A 263 22.05 -18.25 -2.65
CA VAL A 263 22.79 -16.99 -2.80
C VAL A 263 22.33 -16.29 -4.07
N CYS A 264 21.79 -15.10 -3.90
CA CYS A 264 21.43 -14.19 -4.99
C CYS A 264 22.48 -13.11 -5.14
N PHE A 265 22.70 -12.69 -6.37
CA PHE A 265 23.48 -11.51 -6.72
C PHE A 265 22.53 -10.45 -7.27
N GLY A 266 22.81 -9.19 -6.99
CA GLY A 266 21.94 -8.11 -7.40
C GLY A 266 22.40 -6.77 -6.86
N TYR A 267 21.44 -5.91 -6.55
CA TYR A 267 21.74 -4.54 -6.17
C TYR A 267 20.95 -4.11 -4.93
N GLN A 268 21.53 -3.19 -4.20
CA GLN A 268 20.83 -2.39 -3.20
C GLN A 268 20.59 -0.99 -3.76
N ILE A 269 19.35 -0.52 -3.65
CA ILE A 269 18.96 0.86 -3.93
C ILE A 269 19.18 1.68 -2.66
N MET A 270 19.88 2.79 -2.78
CA MET A 270 20.04 3.78 -1.73
C MET A 270 19.72 5.17 -2.30
N LEU A 271 19.05 6.00 -1.53
CA LEU A 271 18.66 7.34 -1.93
C LEU A 271 19.54 8.38 -1.24
N THR A 272 19.97 9.39 -1.98
CA THR A 272 20.59 10.56 -1.37
C THR A 272 19.54 11.44 -0.69
N PRO A 273 19.88 12.14 0.39
CA PRO A 273 18.92 13.00 1.07
C PRO A 273 18.28 14.03 0.13
N GLY A 274 16.95 14.17 0.22
CA GLY A 274 16.20 15.14 -0.58
C GLY A 274 15.88 14.74 -2.02
N VAL A 275 16.29 13.55 -2.47
CA VAL A 275 15.94 13.08 -3.82
C VAL A 275 14.46 12.75 -3.92
N GLN A 276 13.84 13.15 -5.03
CA GLN A 276 12.52 12.67 -5.41
C GLN A 276 12.68 11.40 -6.24
N TYR A 277 12.56 10.26 -5.59
CA TYR A 277 12.71 8.97 -6.25
C TYR A 277 11.40 8.47 -6.83
N HIS A 278 11.42 8.12 -8.10
CA HIS A 278 10.29 7.53 -8.80
C HIS A 278 10.53 6.02 -8.97
N SER A 279 10.09 5.26 -7.99
CA SER A 279 10.35 3.81 -7.88
C SER A 279 9.83 3.03 -9.09
N LEU A 280 8.60 3.32 -9.56
CA LEU A 280 8.00 2.62 -10.71
C LEU A 280 8.83 2.80 -11.98
N LEU A 281 9.14 4.03 -12.38
CA LEU A 281 9.91 4.29 -13.61
C LEU A 281 11.31 3.67 -13.55
N HIS A 282 11.96 3.73 -12.38
CA HIS A 282 13.27 3.09 -12.21
C HIS A 282 13.15 1.57 -12.35
N THR A 283 12.16 0.95 -11.72
CA THR A 283 11.93 -0.50 -11.86
C THR A 283 11.67 -0.90 -13.31
N LEU A 284 10.89 -0.13 -14.06
CA LEU A 284 10.66 -0.40 -15.49
C LEU A 284 11.95 -0.30 -16.33
N GLN A 285 12.83 0.66 -16.02
CA GLN A 285 14.16 0.72 -16.67
C GLN A 285 15.00 -0.51 -16.34
N LEU A 286 14.98 -0.97 -15.10
CA LEU A 286 15.69 -2.18 -14.67
C LEU A 286 15.10 -3.44 -15.31
N VAL A 287 13.78 -3.58 -15.38
CA VAL A 287 13.11 -4.69 -16.08
C VAL A 287 13.54 -4.74 -17.54
N ARG A 288 13.53 -3.60 -18.21
CA ARG A 288 14.00 -3.53 -19.60
C ARG A 288 15.48 -3.90 -19.72
N TYR A 289 16.33 -3.39 -18.84
CA TYR A 289 17.74 -3.72 -18.80
C TYR A 289 17.97 -5.24 -18.60
N PHE A 290 17.27 -5.86 -17.62
CA PHE A 290 17.41 -7.29 -17.37
C PHE A 290 16.89 -8.13 -18.53
N LYS A 291 15.81 -7.72 -19.17
CA LYS A 291 15.28 -8.38 -20.37
C LYS A 291 16.29 -8.38 -21.54
N ASP A 292 17.03 -7.29 -21.69
CA ASP A 292 18.00 -7.15 -22.77
C ASP A 292 19.32 -7.88 -22.49
N ILE A 293 19.72 -8.03 -21.22
CA ILE A 293 21.04 -8.57 -20.84
C ILE A 293 21.01 -10.04 -20.41
N TYR A 294 19.93 -10.48 -19.75
CA TYR A 294 19.83 -11.82 -19.18
C TYR A 294 18.75 -12.66 -19.90
N PRO A 295 19.16 -13.63 -20.74
CA PRO A 295 18.19 -14.53 -21.40
C PRO A 295 17.32 -15.34 -20.43
N GLN A 296 17.79 -15.51 -19.18
CA GLN A 296 17.06 -16.19 -18.10
C GLN A 296 15.95 -15.33 -17.50
N PHE A 297 15.96 -14.01 -17.70
CA PHE A 297 14.97 -13.12 -17.10
C PHE A 297 13.58 -13.38 -17.67
N THR A 298 12.60 -13.50 -16.77
CA THR A 298 11.20 -13.72 -17.13
C THR A 298 10.27 -12.87 -16.27
N VAL A 299 9.12 -12.53 -16.84
CA VAL A 299 7.98 -11.95 -16.14
C VAL A 299 6.79 -12.88 -16.21
N THR A 300 5.90 -12.82 -15.21
CA THR A 300 4.64 -13.57 -15.20
C THR A 300 3.49 -12.70 -15.69
N GLU A 301 2.33 -13.31 -15.99
CA GLU A 301 1.10 -12.58 -16.33
C GLU A 301 0.69 -11.57 -15.25
N GLY A 302 0.93 -11.90 -13.98
CA GLY A 302 0.68 -11.00 -12.86
C GLY A 302 1.47 -9.68 -12.89
N PHE A 303 2.63 -9.65 -13.56
CA PHE A 303 3.38 -8.41 -13.81
C PHE A 303 2.57 -7.46 -14.71
N HIS A 304 2.07 -7.96 -15.81
CA HIS A 304 1.28 -7.21 -16.79
C HIS A 304 -0.03 -6.72 -16.16
N HIS A 305 -0.69 -7.58 -15.36
CA HIS A 305 -1.88 -7.21 -14.62
C HIS A 305 -1.62 -6.07 -13.62
N LYS A 306 -0.50 -6.12 -12.88
CA LYS A 306 -0.15 -5.05 -11.93
C LYS A 306 0.22 -3.75 -12.63
N LEU A 307 0.91 -3.83 -13.78
CA LEU A 307 1.31 -2.65 -14.56
C LEU A 307 0.09 -1.99 -15.20
N ALA A 308 -0.78 -2.77 -15.83
CA ALA A 308 -2.08 -2.37 -16.37
C ALA A 308 -2.04 -1.09 -17.23
N ASP A 309 -1.03 -0.95 -18.08
CA ASP A 309 -0.83 0.21 -18.96
C ASP A 309 -0.13 -0.17 -20.26
N GLU A 310 -0.83 -0.02 -21.38
CA GLU A 310 -0.36 -0.43 -22.71
C GLU A 310 0.89 0.34 -23.18
N LYS A 311 1.03 1.62 -22.81
CA LYS A 311 2.23 2.39 -23.19
C LYS A 311 3.46 1.98 -22.39
N LEU A 312 3.28 1.63 -21.13
CA LEU A 312 4.39 1.09 -20.34
C LEU A 312 4.79 -0.31 -20.84
N GLU A 313 3.83 -1.11 -21.29
CA GLU A 313 4.12 -2.37 -21.98
C GLU A 313 4.86 -2.14 -23.31
N ALA A 314 4.43 -1.18 -24.12
CA ALA A 314 5.13 -0.79 -25.34
C ALA A 314 6.57 -0.36 -25.08
N TYR A 315 6.83 0.35 -23.95
CA TYR A 315 8.19 0.66 -23.52
C TYR A 315 8.99 -0.63 -23.20
N LEU A 316 8.42 -1.54 -22.44
CA LEU A 316 9.08 -2.80 -22.07
C LEU A 316 9.36 -3.69 -23.28
N ASN A 317 8.59 -3.57 -24.34
CA ASN A 317 8.77 -4.26 -25.61
C ASN A 317 9.72 -3.51 -26.58
N GLY A 318 10.13 -2.29 -26.24
CA GLY A 318 11.03 -1.48 -27.07
C GLY A 318 10.36 -0.79 -28.26
N GLU A 319 9.06 -0.67 -28.22
CA GLU A 319 8.26 0.00 -29.24
C GLU A 319 8.29 1.53 -29.07
N ILE A 320 8.44 2.00 -27.85
CA ILE A 320 8.62 3.43 -27.53
C ILE A 320 9.86 3.65 -26.66
N SER A 321 10.35 4.87 -26.63
CA SER A 321 11.48 5.30 -25.82
C SER A 321 11.10 5.48 -24.33
N PHE A 322 12.09 5.47 -23.45
CA PHE A 322 11.90 5.79 -22.03
C PHE A 322 11.36 7.21 -21.84
N GLN A 323 11.76 8.16 -22.69
CA GLN A 323 11.29 9.53 -22.61
C GLN A 323 9.77 9.62 -22.88
N GLU A 324 9.28 8.91 -23.89
CA GLU A 324 7.83 8.84 -24.20
C GLU A 324 7.04 8.18 -23.06
N ALA A 325 7.57 7.09 -22.48
CA ALA A 325 6.96 6.45 -21.30
C ALA A 325 6.90 7.40 -20.10
N LYS A 326 7.99 8.13 -19.83
CA LYS A 326 8.08 9.12 -18.74
C LYS A 326 7.09 10.28 -18.93
N GLU A 327 6.96 10.78 -20.14
CA GLU A 327 5.99 11.84 -20.47
C GLU A 327 4.55 11.37 -20.30
N HIS A 328 4.25 10.14 -20.72
CA HIS A 328 2.94 9.52 -20.51
C HIS A 328 2.61 9.42 -19.01
N VAL A 329 3.50 8.85 -18.22
CA VAL A 329 3.34 8.72 -16.76
C VAL A 329 3.10 10.09 -16.13
N LYS A 330 3.91 11.08 -16.44
CA LYS A 330 3.76 12.45 -15.91
C LYS A 330 2.39 13.06 -16.20
N LEU A 331 1.84 12.82 -17.39
CA LEU A 331 0.50 13.32 -17.77
C LEU A 331 -0.59 12.63 -16.94
N GLU A 332 -0.49 11.32 -16.76
CA GLU A 332 -1.46 10.53 -15.98
C GLU A 332 -1.41 10.90 -14.50
N GLU A 333 -0.21 11.08 -13.93
CA GLU A 333 -0.01 11.56 -12.56
C GLU A 333 -0.66 12.93 -12.34
N GLN A 334 -0.51 13.85 -13.27
CA GLN A 334 -1.15 15.16 -13.18
C GLN A 334 -2.68 15.09 -13.24
N LYS A 335 -3.24 14.15 -14.03
CA LYS A 335 -4.69 13.90 -14.04
C LYS A 335 -5.16 13.34 -12.70
N TRP A 336 -4.42 12.37 -12.18
CA TRP A 336 -4.74 11.77 -10.88
C TRP A 336 -4.65 12.79 -9.74
N ILE A 337 -3.58 13.58 -9.65
CA ILE A 337 -3.42 14.62 -8.62
C ILE A 337 -4.59 15.59 -8.62
N ARG A 338 -5.06 16.04 -9.82
CA ARG A 338 -6.24 16.91 -9.91
C ARG A 338 -7.52 16.25 -9.41
N LYS A 339 -7.70 14.94 -9.69
CA LYS A 339 -8.83 14.14 -9.19
C LYS A 339 -8.74 13.97 -7.67
N ALA A 340 -7.61 13.49 -7.19
CA ALA A 340 -7.35 13.14 -5.80
C ALA A 340 -7.48 14.35 -4.85
N LYS A 341 -7.02 15.53 -5.27
CA LYS A 341 -7.11 16.77 -4.49
C LYS A 341 -8.52 17.11 -4.01
N ARG A 342 -9.55 16.62 -4.69
CA ARG A 342 -10.96 16.85 -4.31
C ARG A 342 -11.40 16.07 -3.08
N PHE A 343 -10.62 15.06 -2.68
CA PHE A 343 -10.93 14.12 -1.62
C PHE A 343 -9.94 14.19 -0.45
N THR A 344 -8.91 15.06 -0.53
CA THR A 344 -7.96 15.26 0.57
C THR A 344 -8.67 15.84 1.78
N LEU A 345 -8.44 15.24 2.93
CA LEU A 345 -8.98 15.64 4.23
C LEU A 345 -7.98 16.49 5.03
N TYR A 346 -6.71 16.40 4.68
CA TYR A 346 -5.62 17.03 5.44
C TYR A 346 -4.92 18.08 4.58
N ASP A 347 -4.67 19.26 5.19
CA ASP A 347 -3.88 20.35 4.57
C ASP A 347 -2.39 20.08 4.83
N ASP A 348 -1.89 19.03 4.21
CA ASP A 348 -0.52 18.61 4.34
C ASP A 348 0.35 19.15 3.21
N GLN A 349 1.37 19.85 3.60
CA GLN A 349 2.46 20.20 2.69
C GLN A 349 3.12 18.90 2.21
N PRO A 350 3.48 18.81 0.91
CA PRO A 350 4.18 17.64 0.43
C PRO A 350 5.44 17.44 1.27
N TYR A 351 5.66 16.19 1.65
CA TYR A 351 6.83 15.76 2.40
C TYR A 351 8.10 16.38 1.81
N ARG A 352 8.67 17.35 2.48
CA ARG A 352 10.03 17.79 2.23
C ARG A 352 10.90 17.03 3.23
N MET A 353 11.53 15.95 2.79
CA MET A 353 12.72 15.49 3.49
C MET A 353 13.69 16.67 3.50
N LYS A 354 13.93 17.23 4.70
CA LYS A 354 14.96 18.22 4.92
C LYS A 354 16.33 17.57 4.87
#